data_dce02dfe741d878af25c3c3fe7bf1da6
#
_entry.id   dce02dfe741d878af25c3c3fe7bf1da6
#
_cell.length_a   1.000
_cell.length_b   1.000
_cell.length_c   1.000
_cell.angle_alpha   90.00
_cell.angle_beta   90.00
_cell.angle_gamma   90.00
#
_symmetry.space_group_name_H-M   'P 1'
#
loop_
_entity.id
_entity.type
_entity.pdbx_description
1 polymer ?
#
loop_
_entity_poly.entity_id
_entity_poly.type
_entity_poly.pdbx_seq_one_letter_code
_entity_poly.pdbx_strand_id
1 'polypeptide(L)'
;MPLQFHRAAEDMEIWSASSDGYSFVISFQSPTGRGFRGRSGYVASWRPLDQSRGSIRILGWPLQSFAEAENACNSMLNYLRDVN
;
A
#
# COMPACT_ATOMS: atom_id res chain seq x y z
N MET A 1 -9.02 -8.03 -12.14
CA MET A 1 -9.53 -8.38 -10.79
C MET A 1 -8.91 -7.45 -9.76
N PRO A 2 -9.66 -7.00 -8.77
CA PRO A 2 -9.08 -6.16 -7.73
C PRO A 2 -8.11 -6.94 -6.86
N LEU A 3 -7.17 -6.21 -6.29
CA LEU A 3 -6.25 -6.79 -5.34
C LEU A 3 -6.99 -7.30 -4.10
N GLN A 4 -6.57 -8.43 -3.59
CA GLN A 4 -7.13 -9.00 -2.37
C GLN A 4 -6.11 -8.90 -1.26
N PHE A 5 -6.38 -8.06 -0.30
CA PHE A 5 -5.46 -7.79 0.78
C PHE A 5 -5.69 -8.75 1.95
N HIS A 6 -4.58 -9.24 2.49
CA HIS A 6 -4.58 -10.09 3.67
C HIS A 6 -3.78 -9.41 4.75
N ARG A 7 -4.21 -9.57 6.00
CA ARG A 7 -3.43 -9.05 7.11
C ARG A 7 -2.10 -9.78 7.17
N ALA A 8 -1.01 -9.04 7.12
CA ALA A 8 0.33 -9.63 7.09
C ALA A 8 0.78 -10.15 8.46
N ALA A 9 0.27 -9.56 9.54
CA ALA A 9 0.58 -9.99 10.91
C ALA A 9 -0.64 -9.75 11.78
N GLU A 10 -0.94 -10.68 12.70
CA GLU A 10 -2.15 -10.61 13.51
C GLU A 10 -2.19 -9.41 14.45
N ASP A 11 -1.04 -9.01 14.95
CA ASP A 11 -0.93 -7.93 15.92
C ASP A 11 -0.52 -6.60 15.30
N MET A 12 -0.47 -6.51 13.98
CA MET A 12 -0.07 -5.30 13.27
C MET A 12 -1.10 -4.93 12.23
N GLU A 13 -1.33 -3.65 12.07
CA GLU A 13 -2.25 -3.16 11.05
C GLU A 13 -1.52 -2.97 9.74
N ILE A 14 -1.10 -4.08 9.16
CA ILE A 14 -0.40 -4.14 7.88
C ILE A 14 -1.08 -5.20 7.02
N TRP A 15 -1.46 -4.81 5.82
CA TRP A 15 -2.10 -5.68 4.85
C TRP A 15 -1.26 -5.76 3.59
N SER A 16 -1.25 -6.91 2.94
CA SER A 16 -0.50 -7.08 1.70
C SER A 16 -1.32 -7.83 0.66
N ALA A 17 -1.01 -7.55 -0.59
CA ALA A 17 -1.59 -8.23 -1.74
C ALA A 17 -0.56 -8.24 -2.86
N SER A 18 -0.63 -9.24 -3.73
CA SER A 18 0.27 -9.30 -4.87
C SER A 18 -0.50 -9.69 -6.13
N SER A 19 -0.06 -9.19 -7.25
CA SER A 19 -0.65 -9.50 -8.55
C SER A 19 0.32 -9.08 -9.65
N ASP A 20 0.39 -9.87 -10.69
CA ASP A 20 1.13 -9.53 -11.92
C ASP A 20 2.60 -9.19 -11.68
N GLY A 21 3.22 -9.79 -10.69
CA GLY A 21 4.63 -9.56 -10.40
C GLY A 21 4.91 -8.36 -9.53
N TYR A 22 3.87 -7.79 -8.91
CA TYR A 22 4.01 -6.64 -8.00
C TYR A 22 3.43 -6.98 -6.65
N SER A 23 4.02 -6.41 -5.62
CA SER A 23 3.53 -6.53 -4.24
C SER A 23 3.04 -5.17 -3.77
N PHE A 24 1.88 -5.16 -3.11
CA PHE A 24 1.28 -3.94 -2.57
C PHE A 24 1.10 -4.10 -1.07
N VAL A 25 1.39 -3.04 -0.34
CA VAL A 25 1.27 -3.05 1.13
C VAL A 25 0.50 -1.81 1.56
N ILE A 26 -0.45 -2.02 2.46
CA ILE A 26 -1.18 -0.94 3.12
C ILE A 26 -0.90 -1.07 4.62
N SER A 27 -0.47 0.01 5.25
CA SER A 27 -0.26 0.03 6.70
C SER A 27 -0.96 1.23 7.31
N PHE A 28 -1.46 1.06 8.54
CA PHE A 28 -2.04 2.16 9.29
C PHE A 28 -0.97 2.79 10.17
N GLN A 29 -0.88 4.12 10.10
CA GLN A 29 0.07 4.89 10.89
C GLN A 29 -0.70 5.72 11.91
N SER A 30 -0.35 5.55 13.20
CA SER A 30 -1.01 6.30 14.27
C SER A 30 -0.50 7.74 14.32
N PRO A 31 -1.25 8.64 15.00
CA PRO A 31 -0.80 10.03 15.14
C PRO A 31 0.56 10.19 15.84
N THR A 32 0.98 9.21 16.64
CA THR A 32 2.27 9.24 17.30
C THR A 32 3.38 8.63 16.45
N GLY A 33 3.04 8.09 15.29
CA GLY A 33 4.00 7.48 14.38
C GLY A 33 4.87 8.52 13.71
N ARG A 34 6.05 8.08 13.31
CA ARG A 34 6.98 8.95 12.59
C ARG A 34 6.47 9.23 11.18
N GLY A 35 6.70 10.43 10.71
CA GLY A 35 6.46 10.81 9.34
C GLY A 35 5.15 11.50 9.07
N PHE A 36 4.21 11.48 10.01
CA PHE A 36 2.90 12.07 9.77
C PHE A 36 2.62 13.32 10.60
N ARG A 37 3.52 13.71 11.48
CA ARG A 37 3.38 14.93 12.27
C ARG A 37 2.04 14.99 13.01
N GLY A 38 1.66 13.91 13.64
CA GLY A 38 0.43 13.85 14.40
C GLY A 38 -0.81 13.47 13.59
N ARG A 39 -0.67 13.15 12.32
CA ARG A 39 -1.80 12.70 11.50
C ARG A 39 -1.84 11.19 11.46
N SER A 40 -3.05 10.63 11.62
CA SER A 40 -3.25 9.21 11.41
C SER A 40 -3.74 8.96 9.98
N GLY A 41 -3.54 7.75 9.50
CA GLY A 41 -4.03 7.39 8.19
C GLY A 41 -3.36 6.13 7.65
N TYR A 42 -3.76 5.75 6.46
CA TYR A 42 -3.25 4.57 5.78
C TYR A 42 -2.21 4.97 4.76
N VAL A 43 -1.13 4.20 4.71
CA VAL A 43 -0.05 4.40 3.74
C VAL A 43 -0.03 3.21 2.79
N ALA A 44 -0.07 3.49 1.50
CA ALA A 44 0.02 2.46 0.47
C ALA A 44 1.37 2.52 -0.22
N SER A 45 1.95 1.36 -0.52
CA SER A 45 3.21 1.27 -1.24
C SER A 45 3.21 0.03 -2.12
N TRP A 46 4.15 -0.01 -3.07
CA TRP A 46 4.28 -1.15 -3.97
C TRP A 46 5.74 -1.39 -4.32
N ARG A 47 6.04 -2.59 -4.77
CA ARG A 47 7.37 -2.92 -5.31
C ARG A 47 7.25 -4.08 -6.28
N PRO A 48 8.16 -4.16 -7.27
CA PRO A 48 8.25 -5.37 -8.10
C PRO A 48 8.72 -6.56 -7.26
N LEU A 49 8.14 -7.72 -7.51
CA LEU A 49 8.50 -8.92 -6.74
C LEU A 49 9.88 -9.46 -7.09
N ASP A 50 10.31 -9.26 -8.33
CA ASP A 50 11.56 -9.82 -8.83
C ASP A 50 12.76 -8.89 -8.64
N GLN A 51 12.60 -7.79 -7.95
CA GLN A 51 13.66 -6.83 -7.70
C GLN A 51 13.82 -6.60 -6.21
N SER A 52 15.05 -6.42 -5.78
CA SER A 52 15.36 -6.18 -4.36
C SER A 52 15.31 -4.69 -4.01
N ARG A 53 14.46 -3.94 -4.67
CA ARG A 53 14.28 -2.53 -4.36
C ARG A 53 13.33 -2.35 -3.19
N GLY A 54 13.50 -1.24 -2.47
CA GLY A 54 12.57 -0.88 -1.44
C GLY A 54 11.20 -0.51 -2.00
N SER A 55 10.21 -0.48 -1.13
CA SER A 55 8.84 -0.12 -1.52
C SER A 55 8.75 1.34 -1.95
N ILE A 56 7.90 1.60 -2.94
CA ILE A 56 7.63 2.93 -3.44
C ILE A 56 6.26 3.35 -2.91
N ARG A 57 6.22 4.49 -2.20
CA ARG A 57 4.97 4.98 -1.65
C ARG A 57 4.04 5.47 -2.75
N ILE A 58 2.78 5.05 -2.69
CA ILE A 58 1.74 5.54 -3.57
C ILE A 58 1.12 6.75 -2.87
N LEU A 59 1.21 7.92 -3.45
CA LEU A 59 0.77 9.17 -2.87
C LEU A 59 1.61 9.58 -1.65
N GLY A 60 1.72 10.87 -1.43
CA GLY A 60 2.56 11.43 -0.37
C GLY A 60 1.88 11.63 0.97
N TRP A 61 0.55 11.43 1.05
CA TRP A 61 -0.24 11.72 2.25
C TRP A 61 -0.84 10.47 2.84
N PRO A 62 -1.09 10.46 4.16
CA PRO A 62 -1.91 9.41 4.72
C PRO A 62 -3.31 9.45 4.12
N LEU A 63 -3.84 8.30 3.75
CA LEU A 63 -5.19 8.19 3.23
C LEU A 63 -6.16 8.00 4.38
N GLN A 64 -7.38 8.49 4.22
CA GLN A 64 -8.33 8.55 5.33
C GLN A 64 -8.98 7.21 5.65
N SER A 65 -9.06 6.31 4.68
CA SER A 65 -9.71 5.04 4.89
C SER A 65 -8.94 3.93 4.18
N PHE A 66 -9.19 2.70 4.63
CA PHE A 66 -8.64 1.52 3.98
C PHE A 66 -9.12 1.41 2.53
N ALA A 67 -10.39 1.76 2.29
CA ALA A 67 -10.95 1.71 0.95
C ALA A 67 -10.22 2.67 0.00
N GLU A 68 -9.85 3.85 0.48
CA GLU A 68 -9.06 4.78 -0.33
C GLU A 68 -7.69 4.19 -0.65
N ALA A 69 -7.05 3.54 0.33
CA ALA A 69 -5.76 2.91 0.11
C ALA A 69 -5.86 1.75 -0.89
N GLU A 70 -6.91 0.94 -0.77
CA GLU A 70 -7.16 -0.12 -1.74
C GLU A 70 -7.34 0.44 -3.15
N ASN A 71 -8.12 1.51 -3.28
CA ASN A 71 -8.34 2.14 -4.58
C ASN A 71 -7.03 2.67 -5.17
N ALA A 72 -6.18 3.26 -4.34
CA ALA A 72 -4.89 3.75 -4.79
C ALA A 72 -4.02 2.60 -5.31
N CYS A 73 -4.00 1.48 -4.59
CA CYS A 73 -3.24 0.31 -5.02
C CYS A 73 -3.79 -0.26 -6.33
N ASN A 74 -5.11 -0.39 -6.44
CA ASN A 74 -5.72 -0.93 -7.67
C ASN A 74 -5.47 0.00 -8.86
N SER A 75 -5.52 1.30 -8.65
CA SER A 75 -5.22 2.27 -9.70
C SER A 75 -3.77 2.16 -10.15
N MET A 76 -2.86 2.00 -9.20
CA MET A 76 -1.45 1.84 -9.52
C MET A 76 -1.21 0.54 -10.30
N LEU A 77 -1.87 -0.55 -9.90
CA LEU A 77 -1.75 -1.82 -10.62
C LEU A 77 -2.21 -1.66 -12.07
N ASN A 78 -3.34 -1.00 -12.30
CA ASN A 78 -3.83 -0.76 -13.65
C ASN A 78 -2.84 0.05 -14.46
N TYR A 79 -2.26 1.08 -13.84
CA TYR A 79 -1.23 1.88 -14.51
C TYR A 79 -0.02 1.03 -14.88
N LEU A 80 0.45 0.20 -13.97
CA LEU A 80 1.62 -0.65 -14.21
C LEU A 80 1.37 -1.66 -15.33
N ARG A 81 0.16 -2.18 -15.40
CA ARG A 81 -0.22 -3.11 -16.46
C ARG A 81 -0.25 -2.41 -17.82
N ASP A 82 -0.74 -1.17 -17.85
CA ASP A 82 -0.88 -0.42 -19.10
C ASP A 82 0.47 -0.01 -19.68
N VAL A 83 1.47 0.24 -18.84
CA VAL A 83 2.79 0.68 -19.31
C VAL A 83 3.71 -0.49 -19.65
N ASN A 84 3.29 -1.69 -19.35
CA ASN A 84 4.01 -2.91 -19.72
C ASN A 84 3.28 -3.61 -20.85
#